data_26d0e616cc219ea77ce9536dc66b50ab
#
_entry.id   26d0e616cc219ea77ce9536dc66b50ab
#
_cell.length_a   1.000
_cell.length_b   1.000
_cell.length_c   1.000
_cell.angle_alpha   90.00
_cell.angle_beta   90.00
_cell.angle_gamma   90.00
#
_symmetry.space_group_name_H-M   'P 1'
#
loop_
_entity.id
_entity.type
_entity.pdbx_description
1 polymer ?
#
loop_
_entity_poly.entity_id
_entity_poly.type
_entity_poly.pdbx_seq_one_letter_code
_entity_poly.pdbx_strand_id
1 'polypeptide(L)'
;NDGALPSEPFEGGDRRQVLQVLSAMVGGGALAAVSHSAEAKDASELPPPKRALTGRNEAGKSVFKSFDVTSKVVEIDANPGLTFYELYRTEGVPALTGLEPDPMLPGTKGFPGPGGTIFRLISYPPKRPEGYKPPPGVTLESGLKELSDKLPGMGDHFDRSAPGMHTTDTIDYGVVVRGEMTLELDDGKMVHLHQGDCIVQNGTRHRW
;
A
#
# COMPACT_ATOMS: atom_id res chain seq x y z
N ASN A 1 18.96 -31.28 29.42
CA ASN A 1 17.71 -31.78 28.82
C ASN A 1 17.36 -30.93 27.60
N ASP A 2 17.91 -31.38 26.48
CA ASP A 2 17.69 -30.76 25.17
C ASP A 2 16.37 -31.27 24.60
N GLY A 3 15.34 -30.48 24.67
CA GLY A 3 14.06 -30.72 24.02
C GLY A 3 14.14 -30.28 22.55
N ALA A 4 14.53 -31.19 21.66
CA ALA A 4 14.43 -30.96 20.22
C ALA A 4 12.94 -30.95 19.81
N LEU A 5 12.53 -29.90 19.09
CA LEU A 5 11.24 -29.83 18.43
C LEU A 5 11.19 -30.84 17.27
N PRO A 6 10.07 -31.57 17.07
CA PRO A 6 9.94 -32.46 15.94
C PRO A 6 9.81 -31.70 14.63
N SER A 7 10.69 -31.99 13.68
CA SER A 7 10.61 -31.50 12.29
C SER A 7 9.73 -32.46 11.48
N GLU A 8 8.42 -32.21 11.43
CA GLU A 8 7.56 -32.83 10.42
C GLU A 8 7.45 -31.92 9.21
N PRO A 9 7.62 -32.39 7.98
CA PRO A 9 7.43 -31.60 6.78
C PRO A 9 5.93 -31.31 6.57
N PHE A 10 5.62 -30.05 6.36
CA PHE A 10 4.27 -29.58 6.03
C PHE A 10 3.92 -30.07 4.61
N GLU A 11 3.18 -31.19 4.50
CA GLU A 11 2.58 -31.59 3.23
C GLU A 11 1.48 -30.61 2.84
N GLY A 12 1.63 -29.98 1.68
CA GLY A 12 0.74 -28.96 1.15
C GLY A 12 -0.66 -29.50 0.88
N GLY A 13 -1.57 -29.24 1.80
CA GLY A 13 -3.00 -29.45 1.60
C GLY A 13 -3.55 -28.50 0.53
N ASP A 14 -4.32 -29.04 -0.40
CA ASP A 14 -4.97 -28.35 -1.51
C ASP A 14 -5.78 -27.15 -0.98
N ARG A 15 -5.52 -25.95 -1.52
CA ARG A 15 -6.22 -24.70 -1.19
C ARG A 15 -7.75 -24.77 -1.30
N ARG A 16 -8.27 -25.77 -2.02
CA ARG A 16 -9.72 -26.04 -2.14
C ARG A 16 -10.34 -26.66 -0.88
N GLN A 17 -9.57 -27.38 -0.07
CA GLN A 17 -10.07 -27.97 1.16
C GLN A 17 -10.24 -26.99 2.31
N VAL A 18 -9.45 -25.93 2.36
CA VAL A 18 -9.57 -24.89 3.40
C VAL A 18 -10.87 -24.09 3.27
N LEU A 19 -11.38 -23.93 2.05
CA LEU A 19 -12.65 -23.23 1.79
C LEU A 19 -13.89 -24.10 2.13
N GLN A 20 -13.79 -25.41 2.10
CA GLN A 20 -14.91 -26.32 2.41
C GLN A 20 -15.14 -26.52 3.92
N VAL A 21 -14.12 -26.39 4.74
CA VAL A 21 -14.24 -26.53 6.20
C VAL A 21 -14.97 -25.34 6.85
N LEU A 22 -14.89 -24.15 6.25
CA LEU A 22 -15.60 -22.96 6.72
C LEU A 22 -17.12 -22.93 6.39
N SER A 23 -17.57 -23.78 5.46
CA SER A 23 -19.00 -23.82 5.05
C SER A 23 -19.85 -24.80 5.86
N ALA A 24 -19.26 -25.64 6.72
CA ALA A 24 -19.98 -26.72 7.41
C ALA A 24 -20.46 -26.36 8.84
N MET A 25 -20.23 -25.14 9.33
CA MET A 25 -20.60 -24.76 10.71
C MET A 25 -21.74 -23.75 10.83
N VAL A 26 -22.55 -23.52 9.80
CA VAL A 26 -23.75 -22.70 9.94
C VAL A 26 -24.99 -23.55 9.65
N GLY A 27 -25.49 -24.18 10.71
CA GLY A 27 -26.80 -24.84 10.71
C GLY A 27 -27.94 -23.83 10.68
N GLY A 28 -28.91 -24.17 9.86
CA GLY A 28 -30.29 -23.75 9.67
C GLY A 28 -30.89 -22.62 10.54
N GLY A 29 -31.12 -21.47 9.88
CA GLY A 29 -32.05 -20.45 10.33
C GLY A 29 -32.55 -19.71 9.11
N ALA A 30 -33.87 -19.66 8.92
CA ALA A 30 -34.53 -18.96 7.82
C ALA A 30 -34.14 -17.47 7.82
N LEU A 31 -33.40 -17.04 6.82
CA LEU A 31 -33.07 -15.64 6.59
C LEU A 31 -34.23 -14.97 5.82
N ALA A 32 -34.98 -14.13 6.53
CA ALA A 32 -35.81 -13.14 5.89
C ALA A 32 -34.89 -12.21 5.07
N ALA A 33 -35.12 -12.14 3.77
CA ALA A 33 -34.43 -11.23 2.87
C ALA A 33 -34.81 -9.80 3.23
N VAL A 34 -34.02 -9.11 4.01
CA VAL A 34 -34.08 -7.65 4.11
C VAL A 34 -33.25 -7.14 2.92
N SER A 35 -33.97 -6.77 1.86
CA SER A 35 -33.37 -6.04 0.74
C SER A 35 -32.98 -4.64 1.20
N HIS A 36 -31.74 -4.52 1.70
CA HIS A 36 -31.08 -3.22 1.73
C HIS A 36 -30.58 -2.96 0.30
N SER A 37 -31.26 -2.07 -0.40
CA SER A 37 -30.70 -1.38 -1.55
C SER A 37 -29.59 -0.47 -1.03
N ALA A 38 -28.43 -1.06 -0.73
CA ALA A 38 -27.20 -0.30 -0.70
C ALA A 38 -27.00 0.21 -2.13
N GLU A 39 -27.09 1.53 -2.34
CA GLU A 39 -26.57 2.16 -3.54
C GLU A 39 -25.20 1.54 -3.80
N ALA A 40 -25.03 0.94 -4.97
CA ALA A 40 -23.76 0.37 -5.40
C ALA A 40 -22.76 1.54 -5.50
N LYS A 41 -22.10 1.84 -4.40
CA LYS A 41 -20.90 2.65 -4.37
C LYS A 41 -19.98 2.02 -5.38
N ASP A 42 -19.53 2.80 -6.36
CA ASP A 42 -18.75 2.34 -7.51
C ASP A 42 -17.74 1.29 -7.05
N ALA A 43 -17.88 0.05 -7.54
CA ALA A 43 -17.08 -1.08 -7.09
C ALA A 43 -15.59 -0.94 -7.48
N SER A 44 -15.22 0.20 -8.09
CA SER A 44 -13.87 0.54 -8.54
C SER A 44 -12.96 1.01 -7.41
N GLU A 45 -13.48 1.59 -6.33
CA GLU A 45 -12.65 2.11 -5.25
C GLU A 45 -12.59 1.17 -4.04
N LEU A 46 -11.37 0.85 -3.59
CA LEU A 46 -11.18 0.23 -2.29
C LEU A 46 -11.46 1.27 -1.18
N PRO A 47 -12.14 0.87 -0.10
CA PRO A 47 -12.23 1.75 1.05
C PRO A 47 -10.82 2.04 1.61
N PRO A 48 -10.63 3.18 2.29
CA PRO A 48 -9.35 3.46 2.96
C PRO A 48 -8.91 2.27 3.82
N PRO A 49 -7.66 1.79 3.66
CA PRO A 49 -7.20 0.60 4.36
C PRO A 49 -7.11 0.84 5.86
N LYS A 50 -7.68 -0.07 6.63
CA LYS A 50 -7.43 -0.12 8.08
C LYS A 50 -6.14 -0.87 8.35
N ARG A 51 -5.35 -0.35 9.27
CA ARG A 51 -4.10 -0.93 9.72
C ARG A 51 -4.24 -1.45 11.15
N ALA A 52 -4.01 -2.73 11.37
CA ALA A 52 -3.86 -3.29 12.72
C ALA A 52 -2.40 -3.07 13.16
N LEU A 53 -2.19 -2.11 14.06
CA LEU A 53 -0.89 -1.87 14.68
C LEU A 53 -0.81 -2.66 15.98
N THR A 54 0.22 -3.50 16.09
CA THR A 54 0.48 -4.30 17.29
C THR A 54 1.66 -3.75 18.08
N GLY A 55 1.73 -4.10 19.35
CA GLY A 55 2.83 -3.73 20.22
C GLY A 55 2.81 -4.54 21.51
N ARG A 56 3.51 -4.05 22.52
CA ARG A 56 3.53 -4.65 23.86
C ARG A 56 2.98 -3.67 24.88
N ASN A 57 2.36 -4.19 25.95
CA ASN A 57 2.03 -3.41 27.14
C ASN A 57 3.20 -3.45 28.13
N GLU A 58 3.05 -2.76 29.26
CA GLU A 58 4.07 -2.70 30.32
C GLU A 58 4.42 -4.07 30.92
N ALA A 59 3.51 -5.04 30.85
CA ALA A 59 3.74 -6.42 31.27
C ALA A 59 4.39 -7.27 30.15
N GLY A 60 4.80 -6.68 29.03
CA GLY A 60 5.42 -7.36 27.90
C GLY A 60 4.47 -8.19 27.04
N LYS A 61 3.16 -8.15 27.30
CA LYS A 61 2.16 -8.91 26.53
C LYS A 61 1.86 -8.21 25.22
N SER A 62 1.68 -8.99 24.15
CA SER A 62 1.25 -8.50 22.83
C SER A 62 -0.17 -7.94 22.89
N VAL A 63 -0.35 -6.74 22.35
CA VAL A 63 -1.63 -6.03 22.31
C VAL A 63 -1.83 -5.35 20.97
N PHE A 64 -3.08 -5.05 20.61
CA PHE A 64 -3.36 -4.11 19.55
C PHE A 64 -3.20 -2.68 20.09
N LYS A 65 -2.34 -1.89 19.45
CA LYS A 65 -2.20 -0.46 19.70
C LYS A 65 -3.32 0.33 19.03
N SER A 66 -3.70 -0.05 17.81
CA SER A 66 -4.83 0.52 17.05
C SER A 66 -5.32 -0.43 15.97
N PHE A 67 -6.56 -0.21 15.50
CA PHE A 67 -7.12 -0.83 14.30
C PHE A 67 -7.97 0.21 13.56
N ASP A 68 -7.32 1.12 12.85
CA ASP A 68 -7.92 2.27 12.19
C ASP A 68 -7.25 2.56 10.85
N VAL A 69 -7.88 3.43 10.07
CA VAL A 69 -7.21 4.05 8.93
C VAL A 69 -5.98 4.82 9.44
N THR A 70 -4.87 4.75 8.71
CA THR A 70 -3.66 5.49 9.09
C THR A 70 -3.95 6.99 9.27
N SER A 71 -3.25 7.63 10.19
CA SER A 71 -3.35 9.09 10.38
C SER A 71 -2.73 9.90 9.25
N LYS A 72 -1.91 9.27 8.40
CA LYS A 72 -1.25 9.93 7.27
C LYS A 72 -1.81 9.42 5.93
N VAL A 73 -2.88 10.08 5.48
CA VAL A 73 -3.45 9.94 4.14
C VAL A 73 -3.13 11.20 3.35
N VAL A 74 -2.57 11.05 2.15
CA VAL A 74 -2.12 12.16 1.32
C VAL A 74 -2.76 12.04 -0.05
N GLU A 75 -3.67 12.95 -0.37
CA GLU A 75 -4.29 13.10 -1.68
C GLU A 75 -3.52 14.16 -2.48
N ILE A 76 -3.36 13.93 -3.78
CA ILE A 76 -2.63 14.82 -4.68
C ILE A 76 -3.63 15.55 -5.59
N ASP A 77 -3.85 16.82 -5.31
CA ASP A 77 -4.84 17.66 -6.04
C ASP A 77 -4.45 17.86 -7.50
N ALA A 78 -3.16 17.92 -7.78
CA ALA A 78 -2.62 17.99 -9.15
C ALA A 78 -2.89 16.72 -9.97
N ASN A 79 -3.15 15.58 -9.30
CA ASN A 79 -3.53 14.31 -9.94
C ASN A 79 -4.70 13.68 -9.18
N PRO A 80 -5.93 14.16 -9.38
CA PRO A 80 -7.10 13.69 -8.65
C PRO A 80 -7.26 12.18 -8.71
N GLY A 81 -7.45 11.54 -7.55
CA GLY A 81 -7.52 10.10 -7.38
C GLY A 81 -6.17 9.42 -7.07
N LEU A 82 -5.05 10.15 -7.14
CA LEU A 82 -3.78 9.66 -6.60
C LEU A 82 -3.75 9.89 -5.09
N THR A 83 -3.75 8.80 -4.33
CA THR A 83 -3.78 8.84 -2.86
C THR A 83 -2.74 7.92 -2.28
N PHE A 84 -1.96 8.43 -1.33
CA PHE A 84 -0.98 7.67 -0.57
C PHE A 84 -1.53 7.40 0.83
N TYR A 85 -1.62 6.15 1.21
CA TYR A 85 -1.89 5.69 2.56
C TYR A 85 -0.57 5.24 3.17
N GLU A 86 0.04 6.08 4.00
CA GLU A 86 1.30 5.81 4.67
C GLU A 86 1.04 4.92 5.88
N LEU A 87 1.31 3.62 5.78
CA LEU A 87 0.88 2.65 6.77
C LEU A 87 1.87 2.49 7.92
N TYR A 88 3.17 2.41 7.63
CA TYR A 88 4.21 2.27 8.64
C TYR A 88 5.58 2.68 8.09
N ARG A 89 6.49 3.03 8.97
CA ARG A 89 7.89 3.30 8.60
C ARG A 89 8.84 2.98 9.74
N THR A 90 10.11 2.77 9.39
CA THR A 90 11.21 2.75 10.33
C THR A 90 12.29 3.73 9.87
N GLU A 91 13.02 4.30 10.82
CA GLU A 91 14.22 5.10 10.54
C GLU A 91 15.43 4.27 10.92
N GLY A 92 16.11 3.70 9.94
CA GLY A 92 17.20 2.74 10.18
C GLY A 92 16.70 1.38 10.69
N VAL A 93 17.59 0.61 11.30
CA VAL A 93 17.27 -0.69 11.88
C VAL A 93 16.46 -0.49 13.17
N PRO A 94 15.21 -0.97 13.26
CA PRO A 94 14.37 -0.74 14.42
C PRO A 94 14.79 -1.61 15.60
N ALA A 95 14.66 -1.06 16.81
CA ALA A 95 14.60 -1.86 18.02
C ALA A 95 13.23 -2.52 18.13
N LEU A 96 13.17 -3.82 18.43
CA LEU A 96 11.89 -4.56 18.50
C LEU A 96 11.36 -4.64 19.93
N THR A 97 11.21 -3.50 20.59
CA THR A 97 10.66 -3.45 21.95
C THR A 97 9.14 -3.61 21.95
N GLY A 98 8.48 -3.14 20.88
CA GLY A 98 7.02 -3.10 20.75
C GLY A 98 6.37 -2.01 21.61
N LEU A 99 7.16 -1.10 22.19
CA LEU A 99 6.71 0.03 23.01
C LEU A 99 6.65 1.33 22.22
N GLU A 100 7.27 1.36 21.04
CA GLU A 100 7.39 2.54 20.20
C GLU A 100 6.02 3.11 19.83
N PRO A 101 5.88 4.44 19.78
CA PRO A 101 4.68 5.09 19.29
C PRO A 101 4.50 4.82 17.80
N ASP A 102 3.31 5.12 17.27
CA ASP A 102 3.06 5.10 15.83
C ASP A 102 3.94 6.14 15.13
N PRO A 103 4.82 5.75 14.18
CA PRO A 103 5.70 6.70 13.49
C PRO A 103 5.01 7.52 12.40
N MET A 104 3.73 7.24 12.09
CA MET A 104 3.02 7.89 11.01
C MET A 104 2.38 9.19 11.47
N LEU A 105 3.20 10.23 11.56
CA LEU A 105 2.78 11.58 11.95
C LEU A 105 2.72 12.52 10.73
N PRO A 106 1.89 13.58 10.77
CA PRO A 106 1.92 14.63 9.76
C PRO A 106 3.33 15.23 9.63
N GLY A 107 3.74 15.57 8.39
CA GLY A 107 5.07 16.14 8.11
C GLY A 107 6.21 15.13 8.06
N THR A 108 5.96 13.84 8.28
CA THR A 108 6.97 12.79 8.08
C THR A 108 7.43 12.77 6.62
N LYS A 109 8.76 12.61 6.39
CA LYS A 109 9.37 12.57 5.05
C LYS A 109 8.73 11.49 4.16
N GLY A 110 8.74 11.70 2.84
CA GLY A 110 8.24 10.75 1.85
C GLY A 110 9.05 9.45 1.78
N PHE A 111 10.35 9.52 2.12
CA PHE A 111 11.24 8.36 2.21
C PHE A 111 11.93 8.30 3.57
N PRO A 112 12.22 7.10 4.09
CA PRO A 112 13.01 6.93 5.31
C PRO A 112 14.48 7.26 5.03
N GLY A 113 15.26 7.43 6.11
CA GLY A 113 16.72 7.50 6.01
C GLY A 113 17.36 6.15 5.66
N PRO A 114 18.68 6.11 5.44
CA PRO A 114 19.41 4.88 5.11
C PRO A 114 19.13 3.74 6.10
N GLY A 115 18.83 2.56 5.59
CA GLY A 115 18.47 1.38 6.38
C GLY A 115 17.06 1.39 6.97
N GLY A 116 16.29 2.45 6.74
CA GLY A 116 14.89 2.52 7.10
C GLY A 116 13.99 1.85 6.08
N THR A 117 12.72 1.68 6.44
CA THR A 117 11.69 1.10 5.57
C THR A 117 10.43 1.97 5.56
N ILE A 118 9.64 1.84 4.50
CA ILE A 118 8.30 2.40 4.46
C ILE A 118 7.33 1.36 3.89
N PHE A 119 6.17 1.24 4.54
CA PHE A 119 5.05 0.45 4.07
C PHE A 119 3.90 1.38 3.73
N ARG A 120 3.47 1.39 2.47
CA ARG A 120 2.39 2.24 1.97
C ARG A 120 1.47 1.47 1.03
N LEU A 121 0.24 1.91 0.94
CA LEU A 121 -0.67 1.59 -0.15
C LEU A 121 -0.84 2.85 -1.01
N ILE A 122 -0.82 2.70 -2.33
CA ILE A 122 -1.06 3.81 -3.26
C ILE A 122 -2.28 3.47 -4.09
N SER A 123 -3.26 4.36 -4.10
CA SER A 123 -4.37 4.33 -5.04
C SER A 123 -4.01 5.22 -6.23
N TYR A 124 -4.03 4.66 -7.42
CA TYR A 124 -3.85 5.41 -8.65
C TYR A 124 -5.21 5.67 -9.30
N PRO A 125 -5.41 6.83 -9.93
CA PRO A 125 -6.63 7.08 -10.68
C PRO A 125 -6.73 6.09 -11.85
N PRO A 126 -7.94 5.79 -12.34
CA PRO A 126 -8.12 5.01 -13.55
C PRO A 126 -7.44 5.69 -14.74
N LYS A 127 -7.13 4.91 -15.78
CA LYS A 127 -6.56 5.43 -17.02
C LYS A 127 -7.37 6.63 -17.51
N ARG A 128 -6.69 7.74 -17.70
CA ARG A 128 -7.34 8.97 -18.17
C ARG A 128 -7.84 8.78 -19.62
N PRO A 129 -9.02 9.33 -19.94
CA PRO A 129 -9.50 9.31 -21.32
C PRO A 129 -8.59 10.12 -22.24
N GLU A 130 -8.63 9.81 -23.53
CA GLU A 130 -7.94 10.61 -24.53
C GLU A 130 -8.39 12.09 -24.46
N GLY A 131 -7.43 13.00 -24.54
CA GLY A 131 -7.70 14.44 -24.42
C GLY A 131 -7.93 14.94 -22.99
N TYR A 132 -7.75 14.10 -21.96
CA TYR A 132 -7.77 14.57 -20.57
C TYR A 132 -6.81 15.72 -20.36
N LYS A 133 -7.30 16.76 -19.70
CA LYS A 133 -6.48 17.92 -19.28
C LYS A 133 -6.38 17.93 -17.76
N PRO A 134 -5.19 18.19 -17.22
CA PRO A 134 -5.04 18.43 -15.78
C PRO A 134 -5.98 19.54 -15.28
N PRO A 135 -6.24 19.62 -13.99
CA PRO A 135 -6.98 20.74 -13.41
C PRO A 135 -6.39 22.09 -13.84
N PRO A 136 -7.21 23.16 -13.96
CA PRO A 136 -6.73 24.47 -14.37
C PRO A 136 -5.57 24.96 -13.51
N GLY A 137 -4.50 25.46 -14.16
CA GLY A 137 -3.30 25.96 -13.47
C GLY A 137 -2.31 24.89 -13.01
N VAL A 138 -2.61 23.60 -13.18
CA VAL A 138 -1.67 22.51 -12.86
C VAL A 138 -0.66 22.37 -13.99
N THR A 139 0.62 22.43 -13.62
CA THR A 139 1.79 22.13 -14.45
C THR A 139 2.57 20.98 -13.82
N LEU A 140 3.52 20.39 -14.56
CA LEU A 140 4.42 19.38 -13.98
C LEU A 140 5.13 19.92 -12.73
N GLU A 141 5.65 21.17 -12.81
CA GLU A 141 6.38 21.80 -11.70
C GLU A 141 5.49 22.02 -10.47
N SER A 142 4.26 22.54 -10.66
CA SER A 142 3.34 22.73 -9.53
C SER A 142 2.89 21.39 -8.92
N GLY A 143 2.72 20.35 -9.73
CA GLY A 143 2.39 19.01 -9.25
C GLY A 143 3.53 18.36 -8.45
N LEU A 144 4.78 18.48 -8.93
CA LEU A 144 5.95 17.98 -8.19
C LEU A 144 6.18 18.79 -6.90
N LYS A 145 5.93 20.10 -6.93
CA LYS A 145 5.99 20.93 -5.72
C LYS A 145 4.95 20.47 -4.70
N GLU A 146 3.71 20.29 -5.10
CA GLU A 146 2.66 19.76 -4.22
C GLU A 146 3.05 18.43 -3.61
N LEU A 147 3.58 17.50 -4.44
CA LEU A 147 4.03 16.19 -4.00
C LEU A 147 5.14 16.33 -2.94
N SER A 148 6.09 17.25 -3.13
CA SER A 148 7.17 17.51 -2.16
C SER A 148 6.66 18.21 -0.89
N ASP A 149 5.67 19.09 -1.00
CA ASP A 149 5.08 19.78 0.16
C ASP A 149 4.31 18.78 1.05
N LYS A 150 3.55 17.87 0.44
CA LYS A 150 2.73 16.87 1.15
C LYS A 150 3.54 15.62 1.60
N LEU A 151 4.55 15.25 0.81
CA LEU A 151 5.47 14.12 1.04
C LEU A 151 6.91 14.62 0.85
N PRO A 152 7.51 15.27 1.87
CA PRO A 152 8.82 15.91 1.74
C PRO A 152 9.89 15.01 1.14
N GLY A 153 10.56 15.49 0.08
CA GLY A 153 11.58 14.78 -0.68
C GLY A 153 11.05 13.88 -1.83
N MET A 154 9.73 13.64 -1.92
CA MET A 154 9.17 12.74 -2.94
C MET A 154 9.35 13.31 -4.35
N GLY A 155 9.08 14.58 -4.58
CA GLY A 155 9.15 15.22 -5.90
C GLY A 155 10.57 15.30 -6.47
N ASP A 156 11.60 15.19 -5.63
CA ASP A 156 13.00 15.30 -6.05
C ASP A 156 13.49 14.07 -6.84
N HIS A 157 12.78 12.96 -6.73
CA HIS A 157 13.08 11.71 -7.42
C HIS A 157 12.56 11.66 -8.85
N PHE A 158 11.74 12.63 -9.27
CA PHE A 158 11.12 12.65 -10.59
C PHE A 158 11.99 13.31 -11.64
N ASP A 159 12.06 12.67 -12.81
CA ASP A 159 12.73 13.21 -13.99
C ASP A 159 11.85 14.27 -14.67
N ARG A 160 12.29 15.53 -14.64
CA ARG A 160 11.56 16.65 -15.25
C ARG A 160 11.51 16.58 -16.78
N SER A 161 12.43 15.87 -17.41
CA SER A 161 12.47 15.69 -18.86
C SER A 161 11.54 14.58 -19.37
N ALA A 162 11.11 13.68 -18.48
CA ALA A 162 10.25 12.53 -18.80
C ALA A 162 9.14 12.40 -17.75
N PRO A 163 7.99 13.08 -17.94
CA PRO A 163 6.92 13.12 -16.94
C PRO A 163 6.51 11.73 -16.44
N GLY A 164 6.45 11.59 -15.10
CA GLY A 164 6.13 10.36 -14.41
C GLY A 164 7.32 9.42 -14.17
N MET A 165 8.41 9.53 -14.93
CA MET A 165 9.63 8.77 -14.68
C MET A 165 10.30 9.23 -13.39
N HIS A 166 10.70 8.27 -12.57
CA HIS A 166 11.39 8.54 -11.32
C HIS A 166 12.34 7.39 -10.93
N THR A 167 13.25 7.70 -10.03
CA THR A 167 14.22 6.74 -9.50
C THR A 167 14.36 6.96 -7.99
N THR A 168 14.42 5.88 -7.24
CA THR A 168 14.66 5.93 -5.78
C THR A 168 15.84 5.03 -5.42
N ASP A 169 16.62 5.44 -4.44
CA ASP A 169 17.75 4.65 -3.92
C ASP A 169 17.25 3.57 -2.93
N THR A 170 16.24 2.82 -3.37
CA THR A 170 15.57 1.79 -2.57
C THR A 170 15.38 0.50 -3.36
N ILE A 171 15.21 -0.60 -2.63
CA ILE A 171 14.60 -1.82 -3.19
C ILE A 171 13.15 -1.81 -2.75
N ASP A 172 12.24 -1.83 -3.73
CA ASP A 172 10.81 -1.77 -3.45
C ASP A 172 10.16 -3.11 -3.75
N TYR A 173 9.37 -3.60 -2.81
CA TYR A 173 8.50 -4.76 -3.00
C TYR A 173 7.07 -4.26 -3.14
N GLY A 174 6.44 -4.58 -4.25
CA GLY A 174 5.07 -4.19 -4.53
C GLY A 174 4.19 -5.37 -4.87
N VAL A 175 2.89 -5.20 -4.69
CA VAL A 175 1.85 -6.11 -5.15
C VAL A 175 0.66 -5.31 -5.64
N VAL A 176 0.09 -5.70 -6.78
CA VAL A 176 -1.16 -5.13 -7.27
C VAL A 176 -2.31 -5.71 -6.45
N VAL A 177 -2.82 -4.94 -5.49
CA VAL A 177 -3.88 -5.39 -4.58
C VAL A 177 -5.21 -5.48 -5.31
N ARG A 178 -5.46 -4.55 -6.25
CA ARG A 178 -6.69 -4.48 -7.06
C ARG A 178 -6.45 -3.76 -8.36
N GLY A 179 -7.21 -4.16 -9.40
CA GLY A 179 -7.11 -3.57 -10.74
C GLY A 179 -5.89 -4.05 -11.49
N GLU A 180 -5.40 -3.20 -12.35
CA GLU A 180 -4.24 -3.46 -13.20
C GLU A 180 -3.38 -2.21 -13.33
N MET A 181 -2.11 -2.39 -13.65
CA MET A 181 -1.15 -1.31 -13.79
C MET A 181 -0.12 -1.63 -14.87
N THR A 182 0.37 -0.62 -15.54
CA THR A 182 1.50 -0.76 -16.45
C THR A 182 2.76 -0.20 -15.82
N LEU A 183 3.78 -1.03 -15.69
CA LEU A 183 5.12 -0.61 -15.33
C LEU A 183 5.91 -0.36 -16.59
N GLU A 184 6.46 0.84 -16.76
CA GLU A 184 7.32 1.23 -17.86
C GLU A 184 8.73 1.55 -17.35
N LEU A 185 9.72 0.98 -18.04
CA LEU A 185 11.15 1.23 -17.83
C LEU A 185 11.73 2.07 -18.96
N ASP A 186 13.05 2.21 -18.97
CA ASP A 186 13.77 2.87 -20.08
C ASP A 186 13.49 2.21 -21.43
N ASP A 187 13.67 2.96 -22.51
CA ASP A 187 13.44 2.55 -23.89
C ASP A 187 11.99 2.09 -24.18
N GLY A 188 11.03 2.53 -23.36
CA GLY A 188 9.61 2.18 -23.53
C GLY A 188 9.32 0.70 -23.26
N LYS A 189 10.16 0.00 -22.51
CA LYS A 189 9.91 -1.38 -22.10
C LYS A 189 8.78 -1.41 -21.09
N MET A 190 7.73 -2.18 -21.38
CA MET A 190 6.53 -2.21 -20.55
C MET A 190 6.15 -3.62 -20.14
N VAL A 191 5.57 -3.72 -18.93
CA VAL A 191 4.88 -4.91 -18.44
C VAL A 191 3.52 -4.50 -17.90
N HIS A 192 2.48 -5.23 -18.29
CA HIS A 192 1.15 -5.11 -17.69
C HIS A 192 1.05 -6.05 -16.50
N LEU A 193 0.65 -5.47 -15.37
CA LEU A 193 0.51 -6.15 -14.10
C LEU A 193 -0.97 -6.20 -13.73
N HIS A 194 -1.41 -7.36 -13.26
CA HIS A 194 -2.78 -7.63 -12.84
C HIS A 194 -2.85 -7.85 -11.34
N GLN A 195 -4.03 -7.88 -10.80
CA GLN A 195 -4.24 -8.17 -9.39
C GLN A 195 -3.54 -9.45 -8.96
N GLY A 196 -2.70 -9.35 -7.93
CA GLY A 196 -1.89 -10.43 -7.39
C GLY A 196 -0.46 -10.49 -7.95
N ASP A 197 -0.17 -9.79 -9.05
CA ASP A 197 1.20 -9.71 -9.56
C ASP A 197 2.09 -8.91 -8.61
N CYS A 198 3.34 -9.34 -8.52
CA CYS A 198 4.34 -8.76 -7.62
C CYS A 198 5.45 -8.09 -8.41
N ILE A 199 6.01 -7.03 -7.83
CA ILE A 199 7.09 -6.25 -8.40
C ILE A 199 8.26 -6.23 -7.42
N VAL A 200 9.47 -6.33 -7.95
CA VAL A 200 10.70 -5.99 -7.24
C VAL A 200 11.42 -4.91 -8.03
N GLN A 201 11.44 -3.69 -7.51
CA GLN A 201 12.19 -2.58 -8.08
C GLN A 201 13.54 -2.47 -7.40
N ASN A 202 14.61 -2.53 -8.18
CA ASN A 202 15.99 -2.49 -7.71
C ASN A 202 16.62 -1.11 -7.96
N GLY A 203 15.99 -0.03 -7.49
CA GLY A 203 16.46 1.33 -7.74
C GLY A 203 16.47 1.70 -9.23
N THR A 204 15.63 1.07 -10.04
CA THR A 204 15.57 1.31 -11.48
C THR A 204 14.67 2.51 -11.80
N ARG A 205 15.02 3.25 -12.86
CA ARG A 205 14.18 4.33 -13.38
C ARG A 205 12.92 3.75 -14.00
N HIS A 206 11.76 4.25 -13.56
CA HIS A 206 10.46 3.70 -13.97
C HIS A 206 9.33 4.71 -13.87
N ARG A 207 8.18 4.37 -14.44
CA ARG A 207 6.87 5.00 -14.19
C ARG A 207 5.74 3.99 -14.17
N TRP A 208 4.65 4.43 -13.55
CA TRP A 208 3.40 3.70 -13.46
C TRP A 208 2.33 4.33 -14.36
#